data_7c09d9c2245e96060647d5c1b4aa04c3
#
_entry.id   7c09d9c2245e96060647d5c1b4aa04c3
#
_cell.length_a   1.000
_cell.length_b   1.000
_cell.length_c   1.000
_cell.angle_alpha   90.00
_cell.angle_beta   90.00
_cell.angle_gamma   90.00
#
_symmetry.space_group_name_H-M   'P 1'
#
loop_
_entity.id
_entity.type
_entity.pdbx_description
1 polymer ?
#
loop_
_entity_poly.entity_id
_entity_poly.type
_entity_poly.pdbx_seq_one_letter_code
_entity_poly.pdbx_strand_id
1 'polypeptide(L)'
;MYNRLLTTEDLHEFYEEVDKEDYRTKFPHRDLWYDHDDAILKWISILREFKSIGGSNLKVVDLGAGPASLPHIISSLGHDVTAIDIADIDHLVQQSLVKMVLGDVLYELKEIPDESVDVFIDSCAVTHFDPKGYYENRGWRDVAYGVSRSLKSGGRFILSSDVDLYAKGGEFITPQRIIEIMKENGLELTSPFVVTDNDLKTCPWPVVTLTFEK
;
A
#
# COMPACT_ATOMS: atom_id res chain seq x y z
N MET A 1 13.18 -5.47 -4.28
CA MET A 1 11.95 -6.02 -3.66
C MET A 1 12.06 -5.88 -2.15
N TYR A 2 11.05 -5.27 -1.54
CA TYR A 2 11.04 -4.87 -0.13
C TYR A 2 10.13 -5.76 0.74
N ASN A 3 10.09 -7.07 0.52
CA ASN A 3 9.38 -7.96 1.46
C ASN A 3 10.15 -8.03 2.78
N ARG A 4 10.20 -6.89 3.50
CA ARG A 4 10.97 -6.73 4.73
C ARG A 4 10.42 -5.64 5.65
N LEU A 5 10.94 -5.64 6.86
CA LEU A 5 10.80 -4.53 7.80
C LEU A 5 11.63 -3.33 7.30
N LEU A 6 11.06 -2.13 7.37
CA LEU A 6 11.75 -0.89 7.00
C LEU A 6 12.55 -0.34 8.17
N THR A 7 13.71 0.23 7.87
CA THR A 7 14.72 0.63 8.84
C THR A 7 14.96 2.15 8.83
N THR A 8 15.74 2.65 9.78
CA THR A 8 16.20 4.05 9.80
C THR A 8 17.05 4.39 8.57
N GLU A 9 17.81 3.41 8.04
CA GLU A 9 18.60 3.60 6.81
C GLU A 9 17.68 3.83 5.61
N ASP A 10 16.61 3.03 5.48
CA ASP A 10 15.59 3.24 4.46
C ASP A 10 14.98 4.63 4.56
N LEU A 11 14.67 5.09 5.78
CA LEU A 11 14.09 6.41 6.00
C LEU A 11 14.99 7.53 5.47
N HIS A 12 16.29 7.47 5.75
CA HIS A 12 17.24 8.47 5.25
C HIS A 12 17.31 8.47 3.72
N GLU A 13 17.43 7.28 3.11
CA GLU A 13 17.42 7.16 1.65
C GLU A 13 16.11 7.69 1.03
N PHE A 14 14.98 7.44 1.68
CA PHE A 14 13.66 7.88 1.19
C PHE A 14 13.50 9.39 1.27
N TYR A 15 14.01 10.04 2.31
CA TYR A 15 14.03 11.50 2.37
C TYR A 15 14.90 12.10 1.26
N GLU A 16 16.08 11.54 1.00
CA GLU A 16 16.93 11.97 -0.11
C GLU A 16 16.20 11.79 -1.47
N GLU A 17 15.43 10.72 -1.67
CA GLU A 17 14.64 10.52 -2.88
C GLU A 17 13.51 11.55 -2.99
N VAL A 18 12.81 11.86 -1.90
CA VAL A 18 11.76 12.88 -1.87
C VAL A 18 12.30 14.23 -2.31
N ASP A 19 13.46 14.63 -1.78
CA ASP A 19 14.08 15.91 -2.10
C ASP A 19 14.62 15.95 -3.54
N LYS A 20 15.28 14.87 -3.99
CA LYS A 20 15.83 14.75 -5.34
C LYS A 20 14.75 14.79 -6.41
N GLU A 21 13.65 14.11 -6.20
CA GLU A 21 12.52 14.06 -7.15
C GLU A 21 11.58 15.24 -7.00
N ASP A 22 11.81 16.10 -6.02
CA ASP A 22 10.98 17.28 -5.73
C ASP A 22 9.48 16.95 -5.58
N TYR A 23 9.18 15.81 -4.95
CA TYR A 23 7.80 15.36 -4.77
C TYR A 23 6.95 16.38 -4.00
N ARG A 24 7.55 17.10 -3.05
CA ARG A 24 6.84 18.06 -2.21
C ARG A 24 6.32 19.27 -2.97
N THR A 25 7.01 19.68 -4.04
CA THR A 25 6.59 20.85 -4.86
C THR A 25 5.78 20.45 -6.08
N LYS A 26 6.01 19.25 -6.62
CA LYS A 26 5.25 18.74 -7.77
C LYS A 26 3.78 18.46 -7.45
N PHE A 27 3.47 18.19 -6.18
CA PHE A 27 2.11 17.82 -5.78
C PHE A 27 1.54 18.90 -4.84
N PRO A 28 0.47 19.61 -5.27
CA PRO A 28 -0.03 20.81 -4.60
C PRO A 28 -0.59 20.58 -3.20
N HIS A 29 -0.83 19.35 -2.82
CA HIS A 29 -1.42 18.98 -1.51
C HIS A 29 -0.37 18.56 -0.48
N ARG A 30 0.86 19.04 -0.65
CA ARG A 30 1.98 18.72 0.26
C ARG A 30 1.68 18.98 1.74
N ASP A 31 0.79 19.95 2.07
CA ASP A 31 0.41 20.26 3.44
C ASP A 31 -0.43 19.14 4.10
N LEU A 32 -0.97 18.24 3.29
CA LEU A 32 -1.65 17.01 3.71
C LEU A 32 -0.72 15.81 3.70
N TRP A 33 0.47 15.98 3.15
CA TRP A 33 1.51 15.00 3.28
C TRP A 33 1.91 14.99 4.74
N TYR A 34 1.69 13.89 5.34
CA TYR A 34 2.20 13.65 6.64
C TYR A 34 3.73 13.72 6.55
N ASP A 35 4.31 14.80 7.08
CA ASP A 35 5.74 14.89 7.34
C ASP A 35 6.14 13.92 8.48
N HIS A 36 5.44 12.78 8.53
CA HIS A 36 5.72 11.73 9.47
C HIS A 36 6.59 10.69 8.80
N ASP A 37 7.63 10.32 9.47
CA ASP A 37 8.63 9.36 9.01
C ASP A 37 7.99 8.02 8.58
N ASP A 38 6.97 7.56 9.28
CA ASP A 38 6.24 6.33 8.95
C ASP A 38 5.46 6.43 7.63
N ALA A 39 4.91 7.60 7.30
CA ALA A 39 4.25 7.82 6.02
C ALA A 39 5.26 7.82 4.87
N ILE A 40 6.41 8.48 5.05
CA ILE A 40 7.51 8.46 4.06
C ILE A 40 7.98 7.03 3.82
N LEU A 41 8.20 6.24 4.87
CA LEU A 41 8.56 4.83 4.74
C LEU A 41 7.55 4.06 3.89
N LYS A 42 6.26 4.23 4.17
CA LYS A 42 5.18 3.49 3.49
C LYS A 42 5.10 3.83 2.01
N TRP A 43 4.90 5.08 1.66
CA TRP A 43 4.61 5.41 0.26
C TRP A 43 5.84 5.40 -0.65
N ILE A 44 7.06 5.73 -0.16
CA ILE A 44 8.27 5.60 -0.99
C ILE A 44 8.61 4.14 -1.25
N SER A 45 8.46 3.25 -0.25
CA SER A 45 8.67 1.82 -0.46
C SER A 45 7.70 1.24 -1.50
N ILE A 46 6.41 1.63 -1.43
CA ILE A 46 5.41 1.25 -2.44
C ILE A 46 5.83 1.77 -3.83
N LEU A 47 6.22 3.04 -3.91
CA LEU A 47 6.60 3.66 -5.17
C LEU A 47 7.82 2.98 -5.80
N ARG A 48 8.82 2.60 -5.01
CA ARG A 48 9.99 1.85 -5.48
C ARG A 48 9.61 0.46 -5.99
N GLU A 49 8.76 -0.27 -5.25
CA GLU A 49 8.25 -1.57 -5.70
C GLU A 49 7.42 -1.42 -6.97
N PHE A 50 6.53 -0.43 -7.02
CA PHE A 50 5.74 -0.13 -8.20
C PHE A 50 6.62 0.15 -9.43
N LYS A 51 7.62 1.03 -9.31
CA LYS A 51 8.57 1.33 -10.39
C LYS A 51 9.33 0.08 -10.86
N SER A 52 9.57 -0.89 -9.96
CA SER A 52 10.27 -2.13 -10.31
C SER A 52 9.46 -3.09 -11.18
N ILE A 53 8.13 -2.96 -11.18
CA ILE A 53 7.25 -3.77 -12.05
C ILE A 53 7.50 -3.44 -13.51
N GLY A 54 7.78 -2.17 -13.79
CA GLY A 54 7.93 -1.70 -15.18
C GLY A 54 6.60 -1.66 -15.92
N GLY A 55 6.69 -1.45 -17.23
CA GLY A 55 5.50 -1.33 -18.09
C GLY A 55 4.97 0.10 -18.19
N SER A 56 3.96 0.29 -19.00
CA SER A 56 3.29 1.58 -19.21
C SER A 56 1.78 1.37 -19.25
N ASN A 57 1.05 2.40 -18.88
CA ASN A 57 -0.42 2.39 -18.90
C ASN A 57 -1.04 1.22 -18.10
N LEU A 58 -0.43 0.89 -16.96
CA LEU A 58 -0.97 -0.10 -16.03
C LEU A 58 -2.27 0.44 -15.41
N LYS A 59 -3.23 -0.45 -15.19
CA LYS A 59 -4.42 -0.15 -14.41
C LYS A 59 -4.14 -0.40 -12.94
N VAL A 60 -4.12 0.67 -12.17
CA VAL A 60 -3.76 0.67 -10.75
C VAL A 60 -4.97 1.03 -9.90
N VAL A 61 -5.15 0.32 -8.79
CA VAL A 61 -6.17 0.65 -7.79
C VAL A 61 -5.49 0.88 -6.44
N ASP A 62 -5.75 2.04 -5.83
CA ASP A 62 -5.29 2.39 -4.49
C ASP A 62 -6.42 2.21 -3.49
N LEU A 63 -6.16 1.42 -2.45
CA LEU A 63 -7.14 1.03 -1.43
C LEU A 63 -7.00 1.94 -0.21
N GLY A 64 -7.99 2.81 0.03
CA GLY A 64 -7.95 3.77 1.12
C GLY A 64 -6.88 4.84 0.90
N ALA A 65 -6.98 5.52 -0.23
CA ALA A 65 -5.96 6.45 -0.70
C ALA A 65 -5.71 7.65 0.23
N GLY A 66 -6.68 7.98 1.10
CA GLY A 66 -6.59 9.14 1.98
C GLY A 66 -6.26 10.43 1.22
N PRO A 67 -5.70 11.42 1.89
CA PRO A 67 -5.19 12.63 1.24
C PRO A 67 -3.82 12.39 0.56
N ALA A 68 -3.40 11.13 0.43
CA ALA A 68 -2.07 10.78 0.00
C ALA A 68 -1.81 11.11 -1.46
N SER A 69 -0.61 11.58 -1.72
CA SER A 69 -0.17 11.94 -3.05
C SER A 69 0.27 10.74 -3.90
N LEU A 70 0.31 9.54 -3.33
CA LEU A 70 0.80 8.35 -4.01
C LEU A 70 0.06 8.04 -5.32
N PRO A 71 -1.29 8.01 -5.37
CA PRO A 71 -2.01 7.80 -6.62
C PRO A 71 -1.73 8.88 -7.66
N HIS A 72 -1.51 10.13 -7.24
CA HIS A 72 -1.15 11.21 -8.16
C HIS A 72 0.23 11.03 -8.78
N ILE A 73 1.21 10.62 -7.97
CA ILE A 73 2.56 10.32 -8.44
C ILE A 73 2.50 9.21 -9.48
N ILE A 74 1.81 8.12 -9.19
CA ILE A 74 1.68 6.98 -10.10
C ILE A 74 0.96 7.39 -11.40
N SER A 75 -0.10 8.19 -11.29
CA SER A 75 -0.80 8.73 -12.47
C SER A 75 0.10 9.63 -13.32
N SER A 76 0.96 10.45 -12.70
CA SER A 76 1.92 11.31 -13.40
C SER A 76 2.99 10.52 -14.18
N LEU A 77 3.22 9.26 -13.80
CA LEU A 77 4.08 8.33 -14.53
C LEU A 77 3.39 7.70 -15.75
N GLY A 78 2.15 8.06 -16.04
CA GLY A 78 1.40 7.61 -17.21
C GLY A 78 0.58 6.34 -17.00
N HIS A 79 0.15 6.07 -15.76
CA HIS A 79 -0.68 4.93 -15.42
C HIS A 79 -2.15 5.34 -15.20
N ASP A 80 -3.09 4.41 -15.44
CA ASP A 80 -4.53 4.59 -15.23
C ASP A 80 -4.85 4.25 -13.75
N VAL A 81 -5.05 5.28 -12.93
CA VAL A 81 -5.19 5.13 -11.48
C VAL A 81 -6.61 5.39 -11.02
N THR A 82 -7.15 4.44 -10.29
CA THR A 82 -8.38 4.60 -9.50
C THR A 82 -8.02 4.57 -8.02
N ALA A 83 -8.43 5.58 -7.27
CA ALA A 83 -8.24 5.66 -5.83
C ALA A 83 -9.60 5.53 -5.13
N ILE A 84 -9.69 4.66 -4.13
CA ILE A 84 -10.91 4.40 -3.36
C ILE A 84 -10.71 4.92 -1.95
N ASP A 85 -11.63 5.76 -1.45
CA ASP A 85 -11.63 6.21 -0.06
C ASP A 85 -13.05 6.51 0.43
N ILE A 86 -13.25 6.41 1.75
CA ILE A 86 -14.51 6.80 2.39
C ILE A 86 -14.61 8.31 2.61
N ALA A 87 -13.49 9.01 2.59
CA ALA A 87 -13.45 10.46 2.74
C ALA A 87 -13.58 11.13 1.37
N ASP A 88 -14.37 12.21 1.32
CA ASP A 88 -14.43 13.07 0.16
C ASP A 88 -13.17 13.93 0.07
N ILE A 89 -12.22 13.46 -0.73
CA ILE A 89 -10.97 14.16 -1.01
C ILE A 89 -10.97 14.82 -2.40
N ASP A 90 -12.11 14.86 -3.07
CA ASP A 90 -12.26 15.40 -4.43
C ASP A 90 -11.76 16.84 -4.56
N HIS A 91 -11.94 17.67 -3.53
CA HIS A 91 -11.42 19.04 -3.52
C HIS A 91 -9.88 19.09 -3.58
N LEU A 92 -9.21 18.01 -3.20
CA LEU A 92 -7.75 17.90 -3.23
C LEU A 92 -7.26 17.39 -4.59
N VAL A 93 -8.15 16.79 -5.39
CA VAL A 93 -7.85 15.99 -6.56
C VAL A 93 -8.22 16.69 -7.88
N GLN A 94 -8.94 17.81 -7.84
CA GLN A 94 -9.51 18.51 -9.02
C GLN A 94 -8.55 18.80 -10.19
N GLN A 95 -7.28 18.55 -10.05
CA GLN A 95 -6.27 18.77 -11.10
C GLN A 95 -5.57 17.48 -11.55
N SER A 96 -6.00 16.30 -11.09
CA SER A 96 -5.31 15.07 -11.40
C SER A 96 -6.06 14.19 -12.39
N LEU A 97 -5.31 13.30 -13.02
CA LEU A 97 -5.80 12.22 -13.88
C LEU A 97 -6.26 10.99 -13.08
N VAL A 98 -6.32 11.09 -11.75
CA VAL A 98 -6.76 10.00 -10.87
C VAL A 98 -8.29 9.97 -10.83
N LYS A 99 -8.86 8.80 -11.06
CA LYS A 99 -10.28 8.56 -10.86
C LYS A 99 -10.54 8.29 -9.38
N MET A 100 -11.27 9.19 -8.71
CA MET A 100 -11.73 8.98 -7.35
C MET A 100 -13.03 8.18 -7.29
N VAL A 101 -13.08 7.22 -6.37
CA VAL A 101 -14.29 6.48 -6.00
C VAL A 101 -14.53 6.70 -4.50
N LEU A 102 -15.60 7.44 -4.19
CA LEU A 102 -16.03 7.68 -2.83
C LEU A 102 -16.84 6.47 -2.34
N GLY A 103 -16.26 5.67 -1.46
CA GLY A 103 -16.91 4.46 -0.97
C GLY A 103 -16.06 3.67 0.01
N ASP A 104 -16.70 2.71 0.66
CA ASP A 104 -16.03 1.73 1.50
C ASP A 104 -15.27 0.74 0.61
N VAL A 105 -13.96 0.60 0.85
CA VAL A 105 -13.07 -0.30 0.09
C VAL A 105 -13.63 -1.72 0.02
N LEU A 106 -14.17 -2.26 1.11
CA LEU A 106 -14.72 -3.62 1.14
C LEU A 106 -15.98 -3.78 0.29
N TYR A 107 -16.69 -2.69 0.05
CA TYR A 107 -17.84 -2.67 -0.84
C TYR A 107 -17.38 -2.48 -2.29
N GLU A 108 -16.58 -1.48 -2.55
CA GLU A 108 -16.13 -1.10 -3.90
C GLU A 108 -15.27 -2.20 -4.55
N LEU A 109 -14.49 -2.95 -3.77
CA LEU A 109 -13.75 -4.11 -4.29
C LEU A 109 -14.67 -5.14 -4.98
N LYS A 110 -15.94 -5.29 -4.56
CA LYS A 110 -16.87 -6.23 -5.16
C LYS A 110 -17.33 -5.80 -6.55
N GLU A 111 -17.31 -4.50 -6.81
CA GLU A 111 -17.72 -3.90 -8.08
C GLU A 111 -16.59 -3.91 -9.13
N ILE A 112 -15.34 -4.12 -8.71
CA ILE A 112 -14.21 -4.24 -9.64
C ILE A 112 -14.33 -5.55 -10.42
N PRO A 113 -14.29 -5.53 -11.76
CA PRO A 113 -14.39 -6.76 -12.55
C PRO A 113 -13.23 -7.73 -12.30
N ASP A 114 -13.49 -9.02 -12.45
CA ASP A 114 -12.47 -10.05 -12.37
C ASP A 114 -11.35 -9.80 -13.39
N GLU A 115 -10.12 -10.12 -13.00
CA GLU A 115 -8.93 -10.07 -13.87
C GLU A 115 -8.78 -8.76 -14.66
N SER A 116 -9.12 -7.63 -14.03
CA SER A 116 -9.15 -6.32 -14.69
C SER A 116 -8.06 -5.36 -14.24
N VAL A 117 -7.37 -5.63 -13.14
CA VAL A 117 -6.38 -4.74 -12.51
C VAL A 117 -4.98 -5.31 -12.66
N ASP A 118 -4.02 -4.46 -13.00
CA ASP A 118 -2.60 -4.85 -13.09
C ASP A 118 -1.91 -4.77 -11.73
N VAL A 119 -2.22 -3.71 -10.95
CA VAL A 119 -1.59 -3.48 -9.65
C VAL A 119 -2.60 -2.93 -8.64
N PHE A 120 -2.68 -3.55 -7.49
CA PHE A 120 -3.26 -2.92 -6.30
C PHE A 120 -2.15 -2.35 -5.41
N ILE A 121 -2.43 -1.22 -4.78
CA ILE A 121 -1.58 -0.65 -3.74
C ILE A 121 -2.40 -0.38 -2.48
N ASP A 122 -1.75 -0.47 -1.31
CA ASP A 122 -2.30 -0.08 -0.02
C ASP A 122 -1.22 0.57 0.82
N SER A 123 -1.44 1.82 1.19
CA SER A 123 -0.58 2.55 2.12
C SER A 123 -1.24 2.65 3.48
N CYS A 124 -1.26 1.53 4.20
CA CYS A 124 -1.73 1.44 5.60
C CYS A 124 -3.25 1.61 5.82
N ALA A 125 -4.08 1.46 4.79
CA ALA A 125 -5.53 1.58 4.98
C ALA A 125 -6.16 0.29 5.50
N VAL A 126 -5.81 -0.86 4.91
CA VAL A 126 -6.40 -2.17 5.24
C VAL A 126 -6.20 -2.54 6.71
N THR A 127 -5.06 -2.15 7.29
CA THR A 127 -4.78 -2.42 8.72
C THR A 127 -5.79 -1.77 9.67
N HIS A 128 -6.50 -0.73 9.23
CA HIS A 128 -7.52 -0.05 10.02
C HIS A 128 -8.93 -0.64 9.89
N PHE A 129 -9.15 -1.57 8.95
CA PHE A 129 -10.47 -2.17 8.75
C PHE A 129 -10.83 -3.18 9.82
N ASP A 130 -9.83 -3.87 10.39
CA ASP A 130 -10.00 -4.78 11.53
C ASP A 130 -8.70 -4.79 12.37
N PRO A 131 -8.34 -3.63 12.98
CA PRO A 131 -7.00 -3.41 13.54
C PRO A 131 -6.65 -4.39 14.67
N LYS A 132 -7.64 -4.88 15.42
CA LYS A 132 -7.43 -5.80 16.56
C LYS A 132 -7.79 -7.24 16.24
N GLY A 133 -8.15 -7.55 15.01
CA GLY A 133 -8.63 -8.87 14.63
C GLY A 133 -9.93 -9.27 15.34
N TYR A 134 -10.73 -8.31 15.83
CA TYR A 134 -11.99 -8.58 16.50
C TYR A 134 -12.97 -9.42 15.68
N TYR A 135 -12.88 -9.28 14.37
CA TYR A 135 -13.72 -10.00 13.41
C TYR A 135 -12.94 -11.13 12.72
N GLU A 136 -11.98 -11.73 13.44
CA GLU A 136 -11.15 -12.85 12.92
C GLU A 136 -10.37 -12.48 11.65
N ASN A 137 -9.91 -11.23 11.58
CA ASN A 137 -9.25 -10.64 10.40
C ASN A 137 -10.15 -10.63 9.16
N ARG A 138 -11.44 -10.45 9.34
CA ARG A 138 -12.40 -10.47 8.24
C ARG A 138 -12.09 -9.39 7.20
N GLY A 139 -11.74 -8.18 7.63
CA GLY A 139 -11.36 -7.10 6.72
C GLY A 139 -10.19 -7.51 5.82
N TRP A 140 -9.14 -8.11 6.39
CA TRP A 140 -8.00 -8.63 5.65
C TRP A 140 -8.37 -9.75 4.67
N ARG A 141 -9.27 -10.67 5.07
CA ARG A 141 -9.74 -11.76 4.22
C ARG A 141 -10.60 -11.25 3.05
N ASP A 142 -11.50 -10.30 3.33
CA ASP A 142 -12.35 -9.71 2.30
C ASP A 142 -11.51 -8.92 1.28
N VAL A 143 -10.48 -8.20 1.72
CA VAL A 143 -9.52 -7.53 0.83
C VAL A 143 -8.72 -8.54 0.03
N ALA A 144 -8.12 -9.56 0.67
CA ALA A 144 -7.32 -10.57 -0.02
C ALA A 144 -8.14 -11.28 -1.12
N TYR A 145 -9.39 -11.63 -0.82
CA TYR A 145 -10.29 -12.24 -1.79
C TYR A 145 -10.60 -11.29 -2.96
N GLY A 146 -11.00 -10.04 -2.66
CA GLY A 146 -11.35 -9.06 -3.68
C GLY A 146 -10.17 -8.70 -4.58
N VAL A 147 -9.00 -8.50 -3.99
CA VAL A 147 -7.75 -8.23 -4.71
C VAL A 147 -7.38 -9.41 -5.61
N SER A 148 -7.35 -10.64 -5.04
CA SER A 148 -7.01 -11.83 -5.82
C SER A 148 -7.96 -12.04 -6.99
N ARG A 149 -9.26 -11.89 -6.78
CA ARG A 149 -10.25 -12.02 -7.85
C ARG A 149 -10.04 -11.02 -8.98
N SER A 150 -9.77 -9.76 -8.62
CA SER A 150 -9.72 -8.65 -9.57
C SER A 150 -8.36 -8.47 -10.22
N LEU A 151 -7.27 -8.98 -9.66
CA LEU A 151 -5.95 -8.98 -10.28
C LEU A 151 -5.94 -9.87 -11.52
N LYS A 152 -5.27 -9.39 -12.57
CA LYS A 152 -4.87 -10.20 -13.71
C LYS A 152 -3.86 -11.26 -13.27
N SER A 153 -3.71 -12.32 -14.06
CA SER A 153 -2.59 -13.26 -13.87
C SER A 153 -1.25 -12.53 -14.00
N GLY A 154 -0.36 -12.71 -13.03
CA GLY A 154 0.90 -11.97 -12.91
C GLY A 154 0.73 -10.53 -12.40
N GLY A 155 -0.49 -10.11 -12.07
CA GLY A 155 -0.75 -8.83 -11.40
C GLY A 155 -0.24 -8.81 -9.97
N ARG A 156 -0.02 -7.62 -9.42
CA ARG A 156 0.62 -7.47 -8.10
C ARG A 156 -0.21 -6.67 -7.11
N PHE A 157 -0.09 -7.06 -5.85
CA PHE A 157 -0.56 -6.27 -4.72
C PHE A 157 0.63 -5.84 -3.89
N ILE A 158 0.84 -4.52 -3.79
CA ILE A 158 1.90 -3.91 -2.99
C ILE A 158 1.25 -3.24 -1.79
N LEU A 159 1.57 -3.69 -0.60
CA LEU A 159 1.10 -3.06 0.62
C LEU A 159 2.27 -2.62 1.50
N SER A 160 2.11 -1.47 2.16
CA SER A 160 3.00 -1.03 3.22
C SER A 160 2.17 -0.64 4.44
N SER A 161 2.44 -1.28 5.58
CA SER A 161 1.54 -1.23 6.71
C SER A 161 2.26 -1.29 8.05
N ASP A 162 1.63 -0.70 9.06
CA ASP A 162 1.98 -0.93 10.45
C ASP A 162 1.64 -2.36 10.87
N VAL A 163 2.50 -2.97 11.66
CA VAL A 163 2.36 -4.37 12.06
C VAL A 163 2.72 -4.60 13.52
N ASP A 164 2.19 -5.66 14.13
CA ASP A 164 2.65 -6.18 15.43
C ASP A 164 3.77 -7.20 15.20
N LEU A 165 5.02 -6.77 15.35
CA LEU A 165 6.19 -7.65 15.18
C LEU A 165 6.32 -8.73 16.26
N TYR A 166 5.70 -8.54 17.41
CA TYR A 166 5.95 -9.36 18.57
C TYR A 166 4.76 -10.22 19.00
N ALA A 167 3.64 -10.15 18.26
CA ALA A 167 2.39 -10.84 18.61
C ALA A 167 1.95 -10.59 20.08
N LYS A 168 2.23 -9.40 20.60
CA LYS A 168 1.92 -9.03 21.99
C LYS A 168 0.48 -8.59 22.22
N GLY A 169 -0.40 -8.80 21.23
CA GLY A 169 -1.79 -8.35 21.28
C GLY A 169 -1.93 -6.84 21.10
N GLY A 170 -1.04 -6.26 20.30
CA GLY A 170 -1.10 -4.87 19.85
C GLY A 170 -2.34 -4.57 19.01
N GLU A 171 -2.40 -3.36 18.49
CA GLU A 171 -3.54 -2.93 17.65
C GLU A 171 -3.48 -3.53 16.25
N PHE A 172 -2.31 -4.00 15.81
CA PHE A 172 -2.07 -4.42 14.45
C PHE A 172 -1.88 -5.93 14.32
N ILE A 173 -2.07 -6.41 13.11
CA ILE A 173 -1.85 -7.80 12.70
C ILE A 173 -0.35 -8.07 12.55
N THR A 174 0.08 -9.34 12.71
CA THR A 174 1.46 -9.72 12.44
C THR A 174 1.73 -9.88 10.94
N PRO A 175 2.98 -9.62 10.46
CA PRO A 175 3.34 -9.85 9.06
C PRO A 175 3.06 -11.27 8.58
N GLN A 176 3.36 -12.26 9.43
CA GLN A 176 3.11 -13.69 9.13
C GLN A 176 1.63 -13.95 8.89
N ARG A 177 0.76 -13.32 9.69
CA ARG A 177 -0.68 -13.51 9.53
C ARG A 177 -1.20 -12.86 8.26
N ILE A 178 -0.67 -11.70 7.87
CA ILE A 178 -0.97 -11.08 6.56
C ILE A 178 -0.59 -12.05 5.44
N ILE A 179 0.64 -12.57 5.46
CA ILE A 179 1.16 -13.49 4.44
C ILE A 179 0.29 -14.74 4.33
N GLU A 180 -0.11 -15.34 5.45
CA GLU A 180 -1.00 -16.51 5.47
C GLU A 180 -2.35 -16.19 4.82
N ILE A 181 -3.00 -15.08 5.18
CA ILE A 181 -4.29 -14.69 4.63
C ILE A 181 -4.21 -14.45 3.12
N MET A 182 -3.16 -13.78 2.65
CA MET A 182 -2.94 -13.56 1.23
C MET A 182 -2.77 -14.88 0.48
N LYS A 183 -1.96 -15.78 1.02
CA LYS A 183 -1.74 -17.11 0.46
C LYS A 183 -3.00 -17.97 0.43
N GLU A 184 -3.80 -17.96 1.49
CA GLU A 184 -5.10 -18.64 1.55
C GLU A 184 -6.03 -18.21 0.40
N ASN A 185 -5.82 -17.02 -0.15
CA ASN A 185 -6.58 -16.43 -1.26
C ASN A 185 -5.85 -16.45 -2.62
N GLY A 186 -4.75 -17.20 -2.74
CA GLY A 186 -4.04 -17.38 -4.01
C GLY A 186 -3.10 -16.23 -4.39
N LEU A 187 -2.64 -15.45 -3.41
CA LEU A 187 -1.65 -14.40 -3.58
C LEU A 187 -0.33 -14.86 -2.94
N GLU A 188 0.69 -15.08 -3.76
CA GLU A 188 1.98 -15.56 -3.29
C GLU A 188 2.95 -14.39 -3.11
N LEU A 189 3.75 -14.43 -2.04
CA LEU A 189 4.76 -13.42 -1.78
C LEU A 189 5.87 -13.49 -2.85
N THR A 190 6.21 -12.36 -3.46
CA THR A 190 7.17 -12.30 -4.59
C THR A 190 8.61 -12.65 -4.20
N SER A 191 8.94 -12.56 -2.92
CA SER A 191 10.21 -13.02 -2.34
C SER A 191 10.02 -13.32 -0.85
N PRO A 192 10.87 -14.13 -0.21
CA PRO A 192 10.75 -14.42 1.21
C PRO A 192 10.75 -13.15 2.07
N PHE A 193 9.87 -13.10 3.06
CA PHE A 193 9.90 -12.08 4.10
C PHE A 193 10.93 -12.50 5.16
N VAL A 194 11.95 -11.67 5.36
CA VAL A 194 13.03 -11.92 6.31
C VAL A 194 13.18 -10.71 7.22
N VAL A 195 13.24 -10.94 8.52
CA VAL A 195 13.54 -9.92 9.53
C VAL A 195 14.78 -10.38 10.29
N THR A 196 15.78 -9.54 10.34
CA THR A 196 17.01 -9.80 11.10
C THR A 196 16.98 -9.08 12.46
N ASP A 197 17.84 -9.53 13.38
CA ASP A 197 18.02 -8.83 14.66
C ASP A 197 18.48 -7.37 14.48
N ASN A 198 19.18 -7.08 13.38
CA ASN A 198 19.60 -5.73 13.04
C ASN A 198 18.41 -4.87 12.62
N ASP A 199 17.53 -5.40 11.78
CA ASP A 199 16.30 -4.70 11.35
C ASP A 199 15.46 -4.32 12.55
N LEU A 200 15.28 -5.25 13.51
CA LEU A 200 14.54 -4.98 14.76
C LEU A 200 15.16 -3.88 15.62
N LYS A 201 16.48 -3.72 15.58
CA LYS A 201 17.20 -2.68 16.36
C LYS A 201 17.15 -1.31 15.69
N THR A 202 17.06 -1.28 14.36
CA THR A 202 17.16 -0.07 13.56
C THR A 202 15.81 0.38 12.98
N CYS A 203 14.76 -0.39 13.21
CA CYS A 203 13.41 -0.05 12.80
C CYS A 203 12.86 1.11 13.66
N PRO A 204 12.59 2.28 13.08
CA PRO A 204 12.06 3.42 13.83
C PRO A 204 10.57 3.22 14.18
N TRP A 205 9.84 2.58 13.28
CA TRP A 205 8.44 2.18 13.41
C TRP A 205 8.25 0.78 12.83
N PRO A 206 7.33 -0.03 13.37
CA PRO A 206 7.09 -1.38 12.86
C PRO A 206 6.32 -1.36 11.53
N VAL A 207 6.92 -0.82 10.49
CA VAL A 207 6.39 -0.76 9.12
C VAL A 207 7.02 -1.83 8.26
N VAL A 208 6.19 -2.59 7.57
CA VAL A 208 6.62 -3.58 6.57
C VAL A 208 6.09 -3.20 5.20
N THR A 209 6.85 -3.53 4.16
CA THR A 209 6.33 -3.56 2.80
C THR A 209 6.34 -4.99 2.30
N LEU A 210 5.22 -5.42 1.74
CA LEU A 210 5.00 -6.76 1.22
C LEU A 210 4.44 -6.66 -0.20
N THR A 211 5.00 -7.43 -1.12
CA THR A 211 4.54 -7.50 -2.50
C THR A 211 4.10 -8.93 -2.82
N PHE A 212 2.86 -9.08 -3.23
CA PHE A 212 2.26 -10.35 -3.61
C PHE A 212 1.99 -10.37 -5.11
N GLU A 213 1.96 -11.57 -5.68
CA GLU A 213 1.62 -11.84 -7.09
C GLU A 213 0.52 -12.91 -7.16
N LYS A 214 -0.41 -12.74 -8.11
CA LYS A 214 -1.45 -13.70 -8.44
C LYS A 214 -0.97 -14.74 -9.46
#